data_48f8569f81ef9b41e5ac212ebeecceed
#
_entry.id   48f8569f81ef9b41e5ac212ebeecceed
#
_cell.length_a   1.000
_cell.length_b   1.000
_cell.length_c   1.000
_cell.angle_alpha   90.00
_cell.angle_beta   90.00
_cell.angle_gamma   90.00
#
_symmetry.space_group_name_H-M   'P 1'
#
loop_
_entity.id
_entity.type
_entity.pdbx_description
1 polymer ?
#
loop_
_entity_poly.entity_id
_entity_poly.type
_entity_poly.pdbx_seq_one_letter_code
_entity_poly.pdbx_strand_id
1 'polypeptide(L)'
;MKITVAMRVIGGFTVISLLLFLLGVSSIYNVNKVGGASEELSELALPTVAGAADLKSSFLNMGRLTFEGFVSNNKDTVLEKESAYKQAQANFDKTMSELSQVVAKQPLLNESLGKVQEIYTSYSANTVKLFET
;
A
#
# COMPACT_ATOMS: atom_id res chain seq x y z
N MET A 1 14.61 -34.27 57.17
CA MET A 1 13.21 -33.71 57.12
C MET A 1 12.40 -34.56 56.16
N LYS A 2 11.36 -35.26 56.63
CA LYS A 2 10.46 -36.04 55.76
C LYS A 2 9.46 -35.05 55.14
N ILE A 3 9.58 -34.79 53.84
CA ILE A 3 8.63 -33.93 53.11
C ILE A 3 7.29 -34.67 53.11
N THR A 4 6.27 -34.08 53.72
CA THR A 4 4.91 -34.64 53.78
C THR A 4 4.27 -34.65 52.37
N VAL A 5 3.35 -35.61 52.12
CA VAL A 5 2.66 -35.75 50.85
C VAL A 5 1.96 -34.43 50.47
N ALA A 6 1.39 -33.72 51.43
CA ALA A 6 0.78 -32.41 51.23
C ALA A 6 1.77 -31.37 50.66
N MET A 7 3.01 -31.37 51.16
CA MET A 7 4.05 -30.42 50.70
C MET A 7 4.50 -30.70 49.27
N ARG A 8 4.49 -31.97 48.84
CA ARG A 8 4.76 -32.35 47.42
C ARG A 8 3.64 -31.91 46.48
N VAL A 9 2.39 -32.09 46.93
CA VAL A 9 1.22 -31.68 46.12
C VAL A 9 1.16 -30.15 45.96
N ILE A 10 1.35 -29.40 47.04
CA ILE A 10 1.39 -27.93 47.02
C ILE A 10 2.56 -27.45 46.14
N GLY A 11 3.76 -28.03 46.30
CA GLY A 11 4.92 -27.68 45.48
C GLY A 11 4.69 -27.93 43.98
N GLY A 12 4.12 -29.08 43.63
CA GLY A 12 3.76 -29.41 42.25
C GLY A 12 2.75 -28.45 41.65
N PHE A 13 1.70 -28.12 42.42
CA PHE A 13 0.68 -27.19 41.99
C PHE A 13 1.24 -25.77 41.78
N THR A 14 2.11 -25.30 42.67
CA THR A 14 2.77 -24.00 42.58
C THR A 14 3.63 -23.91 41.31
N VAL A 15 4.40 -24.97 40.99
CA VAL A 15 5.22 -24.98 39.75
C VAL A 15 4.35 -24.93 38.51
N ILE A 16 3.27 -25.71 38.45
CA ILE A 16 2.35 -25.72 37.31
C ILE A 16 1.69 -24.32 37.14
N SER A 17 1.23 -23.73 38.25
CA SER A 17 0.64 -22.39 38.23
C SER A 17 1.61 -21.33 37.73
N LEU A 18 2.87 -21.40 38.14
CA LEU A 18 3.92 -20.48 37.66
C LEU A 18 4.19 -20.65 36.16
N LEU A 19 4.25 -21.88 35.65
CA LEU A 19 4.42 -22.17 34.24
C LEU A 19 3.24 -21.65 33.42
N LEU A 20 2.00 -21.84 33.87
CA LEU A 20 0.81 -21.31 33.20
C LEU A 20 0.79 -19.77 33.18
N PHE A 21 1.24 -19.15 34.26
CA PHE A 21 1.38 -17.69 34.31
C PHE A 21 2.39 -17.18 33.29
N LEU A 22 3.57 -17.79 33.20
CA LEU A 22 4.61 -17.42 32.23
C LEU A 22 4.15 -17.65 30.81
N LEU A 23 3.42 -18.72 30.50
CA LEU A 23 2.83 -18.98 29.21
C LEU A 23 1.76 -17.89 28.84
N GLY A 24 0.93 -17.51 29.80
CA GLY A 24 -0.07 -16.44 29.63
C GLY A 24 0.56 -15.11 29.28
N VAL A 25 1.58 -14.69 30.02
CA VAL A 25 2.32 -13.43 29.74
C VAL A 25 3.00 -13.48 28.37
N SER A 26 3.65 -14.61 28.03
CA SER A 26 4.28 -14.79 26.72
C SER A 26 3.26 -14.74 25.58
N SER A 27 2.07 -15.32 25.75
CA SER A 27 0.99 -15.27 24.76
C SER A 27 0.49 -13.85 24.52
N ILE A 28 0.28 -13.07 25.58
CA ILE A 28 -0.15 -11.66 25.45
C ILE A 28 0.90 -10.84 24.68
N TYR A 29 2.18 -11.03 24.99
CA TYR A 29 3.28 -10.35 24.30
C TYR A 29 3.30 -10.69 22.79
N ASN A 30 3.15 -11.97 22.45
CA ASN A 30 3.12 -12.41 21.05
C ASN A 30 1.88 -11.90 20.29
N VAL A 31 0.70 -11.90 20.93
CA VAL A 31 -0.53 -11.35 20.32
C VAL A 31 -0.39 -9.87 20.02
N ASN A 32 0.19 -9.07 20.94
CA ASN A 32 0.42 -7.65 20.70
C ASN A 32 1.41 -7.42 19.55
N LYS A 33 2.45 -8.24 19.42
CA LYS A 33 3.42 -8.16 18.31
C LYS A 33 2.78 -8.51 16.96
N VAL A 34 1.92 -9.52 16.92
CA VAL A 34 1.16 -9.89 15.71
C VAL A 34 0.12 -8.82 15.37
N GLY A 35 -0.54 -8.23 16.38
CA GLY A 35 -1.47 -7.13 16.19
C GLY A 35 -0.81 -5.92 15.51
N GLY A 36 0.36 -5.49 15.98
CA GLY A 36 1.12 -4.39 15.37
C GLY A 36 1.54 -4.67 13.92
N ALA A 37 2.00 -5.90 13.63
CA ALA A 37 2.34 -6.31 12.26
C ALA A 37 1.10 -6.37 11.35
N SER A 38 -0.05 -6.77 11.88
CA SER A 38 -1.32 -6.80 11.14
C SER A 38 -1.83 -5.39 10.83
N GLU A 39 -1.69 -4.45 11.75
CA GLU A 39 -2.04 -3.04 11.56
C GLU A 39 -1.15 -2.40 10.49
N GLU A 40 0.18 -2.60 10.56
CA GLU A 40 1.12 -2.11 9.54
C GLU A 40 0.81 -2.69 8.15
N LEU A 41 0.46 -3.97 8.07
CA LEU A 41 0.05 -4.61 6.82
C LEU A 41 -1.23 -4.00 6.26
N SER A 42 -2.24 -3.77 7.10
CA SER A 42 -3.55 -3.25 6.69
C SER A 42 -3.52 -1.76 6.36
N GLU A 43 -2.81 -0.95 7.15
CA GLU A 43 -2.83 0.51 7.02
C GLU A 43 -1.76 1.06 6.08
N LEU A 44 -0.66 0.34 5.87
CA LEU A 44 0.44 0.78 5.03
C LEU A 44 0.67 -0.12 3.81
N ALA A 45 0.94 -1.40 4.02
CA ALA A 45 1.41 -2.25 2.93
C ALA A 45 0.32 -2.52 1.88
N LEU A 46 -0.90 -2.87 2.29
CA LEU A 46 -1.99 -3.13 1.36
C LEU A 46 -2.41 -1.89 0.57
N PRO A 47 -2.65 -0.70 1.18
CA PRO A 47 -2.97 0.51 0.43
C PRO A 47 -1.82 0.94 -0.50
N THR A 48 -0.56 0.77 -0.08
CA THR A 48 0.61 1.10 -0.90
C THR A 48 0.67 0.23 -2.15
N VAL A 49 0.51 -1.09 -2.02
CA VAL A 49 0.53 -2.03 -3.15
C VAL A 49 -0.66 -1.79 -4.08
N ALA A 50 -1.87 -1.60 -3.54
CA ALA A 50 -3.06 -1.31 -4.32
C ALA A 50 -2.91 0.02 -5.08
N GLY A 51 -2.52 1.09 -4.40
CA GLY A 51 -2.30 2.39 -5.03
C GLY A 51 -1.21 2.35 -6.11
N ALA A 52 -0.11 1.64 -5.88
CA ALA A 52 0.93 1.46 -6.90
C ALA A 52 0.42 0.69 -8.13
N ALA A 53 -0.43 -0.32 -7.94
CA ALA A 53 -1.06 -1.06 -9.02
C ALA A 53 -2.04 -0.16 -9.82
N ASP A 54 -2.81 0.67 -9.14
CA ASP A 54 -3.75 1.61 -9.77
C ASP A 54 -3.01 2.72 -10.55
N LEU A 55 -1.91 3.26 -10.00
CA LEU A 55 -1.05 4.21 -10.71
C LEU A 55 -0.49 3.59 -11.99
N LYS A 56 0.05 2.36 -11.90
CA LYS A 56 0.56 1.63 -13.06
C LYS A 56 -0.53 1.42 -14.11
N SER A 57 -1.71 0.98 -13.71
CA SER A 57 -2.83 0.74 -14.61
C SER A 57 -3.28 2.03 -15.31
N SER A 58 -3.44 3.11 -14.56
CA SER A 58 -3.81 4.43 -15.11
C SER A 58 -2.76 4.95 -16.08
N PHE A 59 -1.47 4.81 -15.76
CA PHE A 59 -0.37 5.23 -16.62
C PHE A 59 -0.34 4.44 -17.94
N LEU A 60 -0.50 3.11 -17.88
CA LEU A 60 -0.55 2.27 -19.09
C LEU A 60 -1.78 2.60 -19.95
N ASN A 61 -2.92 2.89 -19.33
CA ASN A 61 -4.13 3.31 -20.04
C ASN A 61 -3.94 4.67 -20.73
N MET A 62 -3.31 5.64 -20.07
CA MET A 62 -2.95 6.92 -20.69
C MET A 62 -2.05 6.71 -21.90
N GLY A 63 -1.02 5.88 -21.81
CA GLY A 63 -0.13 5.54 -22.93
C GLY A 63 -0.88 4.92 -24.10
N ARG A 64 -1.81 3.98 -23.84
CA ARG A 64 -2.66 3.39 -24.87
C ARG A 64 -3.55 4.43 -25.55
N LEU A 65 -4.22 5.28 -24.78
CA LEU A 65 -5.11 6.32 -25.30
C LEU A 65 -4.34 7.36 -26.14
N THR A 66 -3.13 7.73 -25.72
CA THR A 66 -2.24 8.60 -26.49
C THR A 66 -1.89 7.96 -27.83
N PHE A 67 -1.49 6.69 -27.81
CA PHE A 67 -1.16 5.98 -29.06
C PHE A 67 -2.37 5.83 -29.98
N GLU A 68 -3.53 5.45 -29.46
CA GLU A 68 -4.77 5.33 -30.25
C GLU A 68 -5.20 6.67 -30.84
N GLY A 69 -5.05 7.78 -30.10
CA GLY A 69 -5.30 9.12 -30.63
C GLY A 69 -4.32 9.53 -31.72
N PHE A 70 -3.03 9.22 -31.52
CA PHE A 70 -1.98 9.56 -32.48
C PHE A 70 -2.10 8.82 -33.82
N VAL A 71 -2.50 7.55 -33.82
CA VAL A 71 -2.64 6.75 -35.05
C VAL A 71 -3.98 6.95 -35.75
N SER A 72 -4.92 7.68 -35.13
CA SER A 72 -6.25 7.91 -35.69
C SER A 72 -6.22 9.02 -36.73
N ASN A 73 -6.82 8.77 -37.91
CA ASN A 73 -7.05 9.76 -38.92
C ASN A 73 -8.44 10.43 -38.79
N ASN A 74 -9.23 10.06 -37.77
CA ASN A 74 -10.57 10.56 -37.53
C ASN A 74 -10.55 11.55 -36.36
N LYS A 75 -10.93 12.80 -36.62
CA LYS A 75 -10.94 13.88 -35.63
C LYS A 75 -11.87 13.58 -34.43
N ASP A 76 -13.03 12.96 -34.65
CA ASP A 76 -13.96 12.64 -33.58
C ASP A 76 -13.37 11.57 -32.65
N THR A 77 -12.65 10.60 -33.22
CA THR A 77 -11.93 9.59 -32.45
C THR A 77 -10.80 10.23 -31.62
N VAL A 78 -10.05 11.17 -32.19
CA VAL A 78 -8.99 11.90 -31.45
C VAL A 78 -9.57 12.64 -30.26
N LEU A 79 -10.67 13.37 -30.43
CA LEU A 79 -11.35 14.08 -29.34
C LEU A 79 -11.89 13.14 -28.26
N GLU A 80 -12.43 11.98 -28.65
CA GLU A 80 -12.86 10.96 -27.70
C GLU A 80 -11.67 10.44 -26.87
N LYS A 81 -10.53 10.15 -27.53
CA LYS A 81 -9.33 9.65 -26.85
C LYS A 81 -8.70 10.72 -25.95
N GLU A 82 -8.71 11.97 -26.36
CA GLU A 82 -8.28 13.10 -25.52
C GLU A 82 -9.14 13.21 -24.25
N SER A 83 -10.46 13.12 -24.39
CA SER A 83 -11.37 13.15 -23.24
C SER A 83 -11.12 11.98 -22.27
N ALA A 84 -10.96 10.76 -22.81
CA ALA A 84 -10.65 9.58 -22.02
C ALA A 84 -9.26 9.68 -21.35
N TYR A 85 -8.28 10.28 -22.03
CA TYR A 85 -6.96 10.57 -21.47
C TYR A 85 -7.05 11.50 -20.26
N LYS A 86 -7.80 12.63 -20.37
CA LYS A 86 -8.02 13.56 -19.25
C LYS A 86 -8.68 12.88 -18.04
N GLN A 87 -9.58 11.94 -18.28
CA GLN A 87 -10.19 11.14 -17.23
C GLN A 87 -9.19 10.20 -16.54
N ALA A 88 -8.36 9.52 -17.32
CA ALA A 88 -7.30 8.66 -16.80
C ALA A 88 -6.25 9.48 -16.03
N GLN A 89 -5.92 10.68 -16.49
CA GLN A 89 -5.07 11.65 -15.82
C GLN A 89 -5.63 12.05 -14.45
N ALA A 90 -6.89 12.43 -14.38
CA ALA A 90 -7.54 12.80 -13.12
C ALA A 90 -7.56 11.64 -12.11
N ASN A 91 -7.75 10.40 -12.58
CA ASN A 91 -7.66 9.21 -11.73
C ASN A 91 -6.24 8.98 -11.22
N PHE A 92 -5.23 9.17 -12.07
CA PHE A 92 -3.82 9.06 -11.67
C PHE A 92 -3.49 10.09 -10.58
N ASP A 93 -3.86 11.36 -10.78
CA ASP A 93 -3.58 12.45 -9.84
C ASP A 93 -4.28 12.21 -8.49
N LYS A 94 -5.50 11.71 -8.50
CA LYS A 94 -6.23 11.32 -7.29
C LYS A 94 -5.50 10.21 -6.54
N THR A 95 -5.17 9.12 -7.21
CA THR A 95 -4.45 7.98 -6.59
C THR A 95 -3.07 8.39 -6.08
N MET A 96 -2.36 9.26 -6.80
CA MET A 96 -1.08 9.82 -6.39
C MET A 96 -1.22 10.62 -5.08
N SER A 97 -2.26 11.45 -4.97
CA SER A 97 -2.55 12.22 -3.76
C SER A 97 -2.88 11.32 -2.56
N GLU A 98 -3.73 10.32 -2.76
CA GLU A 98 -4.10 9.35 -1.73
C GLU A 98 -2.88 8.54 -1.25
N LEU A 99 -2.07 8.05 -2.19
CA LEU A 99 -0.88 7.29 -1.87
C LEU A 99 0.18 8.13 -1.15
N SER A 100 0.33 9.41 -1.51
CA SER A 100 1.26 10.32 -0.83
C SER A 100 0.92 10.50 0.66
N GLN A 101 -0.36 10.49 1.02
CA GLN A 101 -0.79 10.56 2.42
C GLN A 101 -0.47 9.27 3.18
N VAL A 102 -0.65 8.12 2.54
CA VAL A 102 -0.33 6.81 3.13
C VAL A 102 1.17 6.67 3.39
N VAL A 103 2.01 7.06 2.43
CA VAL A 103 3.47 6.90 2.51
C VAL A 103 4.20 8.08 3.15
N ALA A 104 3.50 9.14 3.58
CA ALA A 104 4.10 10.37 4.10
C ALA A 104 5.12 10.15 5.24
N LYS A 105 4.90 9.12 6.08
CA LYS A 105 5.78 8.77 7.19
C LYS A 105 6.89 7.78 6.82
N GLN A 106 6.97 7.37 5.55
CA GLN A 106 7.92 6.37 5.06
C GLN A 106 8.89 7.02 4.05
N PRO A 107 10.08 7.47 4.48
CA PRO A 107 10.98 8.28 3.65
C PRO A 107 11.32 7.66 2.30
N LEU A 108 11.64 6.36 2.26
CA LEU A 108 12.00 5.65 1.03
C LEU A 108 10.83 5.54 0.04
N LEU A 109 9.63 5.28 0.54
CA LEU A 109 8.43 5.20 -0.31
C LEU A 109 8.03 6.58 -0.83
N ASN A 110 8.13 7.60 0.02
CA ASN A 110 7.85 8.99 -0.36
C ASN A 110 8.84 9.50 -1.42
N GLU A 111 10.14 9.20 -1.29
CA GLU A 111 11.14 9.51 -2.32
C GLU A 111 10.84 8.80 -3.64
N SER A 112 10.49 7.52 -3.59
CA SER A 112 10.14 6.74 -4.78
C SER A 112 8.90 7.29 -5.48
N LEU A 113 7.88 7.69 -4.71
CA LEU A 113 6.68 8.32 -5.23
C LEU A 113 6.97 9.67 -5.88
N GLY A 114 7.88 10.47 -5.29
CA GLY A 114 8.36 11.73 -5.88
C GLY A 114 8.99 11.53 -7.27
N LYS A 115 9.80 10.49 -7.45
CA LYS A 115 10.37 10.14 -8.77
C LYS A 115 9.30 9.75 -9.79
N VAL A 116 8.26 9.01 -9.36
CA VAL A 116 7.11 8.70 -10.23
C VAL A 116 6.39 9.97 -10.65
N GLN A 117 6.19 10.91 -9.73
CA GLN A 117 5.55 12.21 -10.02
C GLN A 117 6.36 13.03 -11.03
N GLU A 118 7.68 13.08 -10.93
CA GLU A 118 8.55 13.80 -11.88
C GLU A 118 8.44 13.21 -13.29
N ILE A 119 8.52 11.88 -13.41
CA ILE A 119 8.40 11.18 -14.69
C ILE A 119 7.02 11.42 -15.31
N TYR A 120 5.97 11.31 -14.50
CA TYR A 120 4.60 11.55 -14.92
C TYR A 120 4.38 12.98 -15.40
N THR A 121 4.87 13.98 -14.68
CA THR A 121 4.75 15.40 -15.06
C THR A 121 5.40 15.65 -16.42
N SER A 122 6.60 15.10 -16.66
CA SER A 122 7.30 15.20 -17.93
C SER A 122 6.51 14.52 -19.07
N TYR A 123 5.99 13.31 -18.81
CA TYR A 123 5.18 12.57 -19.78
C TYR A 123 3.89 13.32 -20.13
N SER A 124 3.14 13.77 -19.15
CA SER A 124 1.87 14.48 -19.31
C SER A 124 2.03 15.77 -20.13
N ALA A 125 3.04 16.58 -19.82
CA ALA A 125 3.34 17.80 -20.54
C ALA A 125 3.64 17.58 -22.04
N ASN A 126 4.31 16.47 -22.37
CA ASN A 126 4.59 16.11 -23.77
C ASN A 126 3.36 15.55 -24.48
N THR A 127 2.52 14.79 -23.77
CA THR A 127 1.31 14.19 -24.36
C THR A 127 0.25 15.23 -24.69
N VAL A 128 0.04 16.24 -23.85
CA VAL A 128 -0.90 17.33 -24.14
C VAL A 128 -0.54 18.02 -25.46
N LYS A 129 0.74 18.28 -25.72
CA LYS A 129 1.21 18.87 -26.98
C LYS A 129 0.88 18.01 -28.22
N LEU A 130 0.82 16.68 -28.06
CA LEU A 130 0.48 15.78 -29.17
C LEU A 130 -1.00 15.87 -29.57
N PHE A 131 -1.88 16.16 -28.63
CA PHE A 131 -3.31 16.34 -28.93
C PHE A 131 -3.64 17.75 -29.49
N GLU A 132 -2.75 18.72 -29.26
CA GLU A 132 -2.93 20.11 -29.77
C GLU A 132 -2.43 20.29 -31.23
N THR A 133 -1.75 19.31 -31.80
CA THR A 133 -1.21 19.32 -33.16
C THR A 133 -2.16 18.68 -34.14
#